data_f05ddd0b8f9c55fb06d902e8370a6409
#
_entry.id   f05ddd0b8f9c55fb06d902e8370a6409
#
_cell.length_a   1.000
_cell.length_b   1.000
_cell.length_c   1.000
_cell.angle_alpha   90.00
_cell.angle_beta   90.00
_cell.angle_gamma   90.00
#
_symmetry.space_group_name_H-M   'P 1'
#
loop_
_entity.id
_entity.type
_entity.pdbx_description
1 polymer ?
#
loop_
_entity_poly.entity_id
_entity_poly.type
_entity_poly.pdbx_seq_one_letter_code
_entity_poly.pdbx_strand_id
1 'polypeptide(L)'
;MILRLYPSTLRGSVTPPPSKSLLHRELICRCLAGQSTVLPPHAAQDVLATAHGLEQLTAVRPVVHCGDSGSTLRFLLPLFMALGRTGTIFAGSERLLSRPIPADLGLQPVPGGLKLTCPLHSGTWTLSAAETSQTVSGLLLALPLLAEDSEIVLTDEPVSRPYLDMTIAVMARHGVAVETASTGYRVPGGQLYRPAPERSEPDWSAAAFWLALSAAQKRRGRGGLHVLMGRLPYLQGDAAIMRYVNELPEELDISATPDLLPPLALLAAVRPGVATRFTHAAFLRRKESDRLAAVAGVLRALGVPVEEQPDGLTVTGTETLHGGAVDGCGDHRIAMLSGCAAMLADGPVTLRGAETVAKSYPAFWRDMAALGGRWEVLET
;
A
#
# COMPACT_ATOMS: atom_id res chain seq x y z
N MET A 1 3.24 19.96 5.73
CA MET A 1 3.79 20.69 4.57
C MET A 1 2.65 21.08 3.63
N ILE A 2 2.61 22.34 3.22
CA ILE A 2 1.63 22.82 2.21
C ILE A 2 2.40 23.18 0.95
N LEU A 3 1.97 22.58 -0.18
CA LEU A 3 2.52 22.89 -1.50
C LEU A 3 1.49 23.66 -2.35
N ARG A 4 1.97 24.59 -3.15
CA ARG A 4 1.22 25.12 -4.29
C ARG A 4 1.81 24.53 -5.57
N LEU A 5 0.98 23.77 -6.29
CA LEU A 5 1.31 23.02 -7.49
C LEU A 5 0.76 23.76 -8.70
N TYR A 6 1.57 23.86 -9.75
CA TYR A 6 1.18 24.60 -10.95
C TYR A 6 0.94 23.65 -12.14
N PRO A 7 -0.08 23.88 -12.96
CA PRO A 7 -0.33 23.11 -14.18
C PRO A 7 0.95 22.95 -14.98
N SER A 8 1.27 21.73 -15.36
CA SER A 8 2.51 21.42 -16.07
C SER A 8 2.33 20.17 -16.94
N THR A 9 3.01 20.13 -18.08
CA THR A 9 3.10 18.91 -18.88
C THR A 9 4.40 18.20 -18.54
N LEU A 10 4.31 17.05 -17.89
CA LEU A 10 5.48 16.27 -17.53
C LEU A 10 6.04 15.54 -18.74
N ARG A 11 7.38 15.52 -18.87
CA ARG A 11 8.12 14.86 -19.95
C ARG A 11 9.37 14.20 -19.43
N GLY A 12 9.85 13.19 -20.14
CA GLY A 12 11.03 12.43 -19.76
C GLY A 12 10.69 11.06 -19.21
N SER A 13 11.61 10.44 -18.50
CA SER A 13 11.48 9.09 -18.00
C SER A 13 11.59 9.08 -16.47
N VAL A 14 10.74 8.27 -15.82
CA VAL A 14 10.79 8.03 -14.38
C VAL A 14 10.89 6.56 -14.09
N THR A 15 11.74 6.18 -13.13
CA THR A 15 11.80 4.83 -12.57
C THR A 15 11.14 4.89 -11.20
N PRO A 16 10.03 4.19 -11.00
CA PRO A 16 9.38 4.10 -9.68
C PRO A 16 10.33 3.50 -8.63
N PRO A 17 10.13 3.80 -7.34
CA PRO A 17 10.94 3.18 -6.29
C PRO A 17 10.75 1.65 -6.26
N PRO A 18 11.61 0.91 -5.58
CA PRO A 18 11.38 -0.50 -5.29
C PRO A 18 10.08 -0.71 -4.53
N SER A 19 9.36 -1.80 -4.84
CA SER A 19 8.06 -2.11 -4.27
C SER A 19 8.09 -2.21 -2.75
N LYS A 20 7.39 -1.28 -2.09
CA LYS A 20 7.20 -1.29 -0.63
C LYS A 20 6.63 -2.63 -0.17
N SER A 21 5.59 -3.12 -0.82
CA SER A 21 4.88 -4.35 -0.44
C SER A 21 5.75 -5.61 -0.58
N LEU A 22 6.61 -5.65 -1.58
CA LEU A 22 7.57 -6.74 -1.75
C LEU A 22 8.70 -6.63 -0.74
N LEU A 23 9.25 -5.44 -0.52
CA LEU A 23 10.35 -5.20 0.41
C LEU A 23 10.03 -5.61 1.84
N HIS A 24 8.83 -5.33 2.35
CA HIS A 24 8.41 -5.80 3.68
C HIS A 24 8.59 -7.32 3.82
N ARG A 25 8.15 -8.08 2.83
CA ARG A 25 8.19 -9.54 2.81
C ARG A 25 9.61 -10.08 2.67
N GLU A 26 10.36 -9.50 1.74
CA GLU A 26 11.78 -9.84 1.53
C GLU A 26 12.60 -9.57 2.79
N LEU A 27 12.42 -8.43 3.46
CA LEU A 27 13.11 -8.10 4.71
C LEU A 27 12.87 -9.17 5.78
N ILE A 28 11.61 -9.57 5.96
CA ILE A 28 11.24 -10.58 6.96
C ILE A 28 11.83 -11.94 6.61
N CYS A 29 11.62 -12.42 5.37
CA CYS A 29 12.11 -13.73 4.96
C CYS A 29 13.64 -13.80 4.97
N ARG A 30 14.35 -12.76 4.54
CA ARG A 30 15.81 -12.68 4.60
C ARG A 30 16.33 -12.64 6.04
N CYS A 31 15.69 -11.87 6.92
CA CYS A 31 16.03 -11.84 8.34
C CYS A 31 15.91 -13.24 8.96
N LEU A 32 14.81 -13.94 8.70
CA LEU A 32 14.58 -15.30 9.18
C LEU A 32 15.58 -16.33 8.57
N ALA A 33 16.06 -16.08 7.36
CA ALA A 33 17.11 -16.87 6.70
C ALA A 33 18.53 -16.51 7.15
N GLY A 34 18.71 -15.60 8.11
CA GLY A 34 20.02 -15.14 8.57
C GLY A 34 20.78 -14.28 7.56
N GLN A 35 20.08 -13.73 6.56
CA GLN A 35 20.67 -12.83 5.56
C GLN A 35 20.53 -11.36 5.96
N SER A 36 21.59 -10.59 5.75
CA SER A 36 21.49 -9.13 5.79
C SER A 36 20.75 -8.58 4.58
N THR A 37 20.11 -7.45 4.75
CA THR A 37 19.44 -6.71 3.66
C THR A 37 19.98 -5.29 3.63
N VAL A 38 20.38 -4.84 2.44
CA VAL A 38 20.73 -3.45 2.21
C VAL A 38 19.47 -2.74 1.74
N LEU A 39 19.04 -1.73 2.49
CA LEU A 39 17.89 -0.93 2.09
C LEU A 39 18.23 -0.05 0.89
N PRO A 40 17.29 0.13 -0.05
CA PRO A 40 17.50 1.04 -1.16
C PRO A 40 17.68 2.48 -0.65
N PRO A 41 18.46 3.32 -1.36
CA PRO A 41 18.51 4.75 -1.07
C PRO A 41 17.10 5.34 -1.05
N HIS A 42 16.80 6.18 -0.07
CA HIS A 42 15.46 6.77 0.10
C HIS A 42 14.35 5.73 0.26
N ALA A 43 14.60 4.66 1.01
CA ALA A 43 13.57 3.67 1.35
C ALA A 43 12.34 4.35 1.97
N ALA A 44 11.16 3.82 1.64
CA ALA A 44 9.89 4.29 2.20
C ALA A 44 9.89 4.18 3.73
N GLN A 45 9.26 5.14 4.41
CA GLN A 45 9.20 5.15 5.88
C GLN A 45 8.61 3.86 6.46
N ASP A 46 7.59 3.29 5.80
CA ASP A 46 7.02 2.02 6.22
C ASP A 46 8.05 0.86 6.15
N VAL A 47 8.92 0.86 5.15
CA VAL A 47 9.99 -0.15 4.99
C VAL A 47 11.05 0.01 6.07
N LEU A 48 11.45 1.25 6.36
CA LEU A 48 12.37 1.57 7.46
C LEU A 48 11.81 1.11 8.80
N ALA A 49 10.52 1.34 9.07
CA ALA A 49 9.86 0.88 10.28
C ALA A 49 9.92 -0.66 10.43
N THR A 50 9.75 -1.40 9.33
CA THR A 50 9.89 -2.87 9.36
C THR A 50 11.32 -3.30 9.60
N ALA A 51 12.31 -2.68 8.94
CA ALA A 51 13.72 -3.01 9.15
C ALA A 51 14.16 -2.77 10.60
N HIS A 52 13.86 -1.58 11.16
CA HIS A 52 14.14 -1.28 12.57
C HIS A 52 13.37 -2.20 13.52
N GLY A 53 12.13 -2.57 13.17
CA GLY A 53 11.34 -3.54 13.94
C GLY A 53 12.01 -4.91 14.00
N LEU A 54 12.59 -5.40 12.91
CA LEU A 54 13.34 -6.67 12.88
C LEU A 54 14.61 -6.63 13.73
N GLU A 55 15.29 -5.49 13.82
CA GLU A 55 16.45 -5.31 14.71
C GLU A 55 16.06 -5.51 16.19
N GLN A 56 14.79 -5.25 16.56
CA GLN A 56 14.30 -5.44 17.92
C GLN A 56 14.16 -6.93 18.33
N LEU A 57 14.27 -7.87 17.39
CA LEU A 57 14.21 -9.31 17.69
C LEU A 57 15.29 -9.74 18.68
N THR A 58 16.43 -9.08 18.77
CA THR A 58 17.52 -9.37 19.69
C THR A 58 17.52 -8.50 20.95
N ALA A 59 16.65 -7.50 21.04
CA ALA A 59 16.59 -6.57 22.18
C ALA A 59 16.05 -7.26 23.45
N VAL A 60 16.51 -6.86 24.61
CA VAL A 60 16.05 -7.38 25.92
C VAL A 60 14.60 -6.95 26.21
N ARG A 61 14.25 -5.72 25.86
CA ARG A 61 12.89 -5.15 25.99
C ARG A 61 12.51 -4.51 24.66
N PRO A 62 12.00 -5.33 23.72
CA PRO A 62 11.73 -4.85 22.38
C PRO A 62 10.58 -3.85 22.33
N VAL A 63 10.81 -2.74 21.62
CA VAL A 63 9.79 -1.76 21.24
C VAL A 63 9.83 -1.59 19.73
N VAL A 64 8.77 -1.99 19.05
CA VAL A 64 8.63 -1.87 17.61
C VAL A 64 7.88 -0.58 17.29
N HIS A 65 8.57 0.41 16.74
CA HIS A 65 7.96 1.66 16.30
C HIS A 65 7.39 1.53 14.90
N CYS A 66 6.08 1.31 14.82
CA CYS A 66 5.37 1.10 13.56
C CYS A 66 5.05 2.41 12.81
N GLY A 67 5.08 3.58 13.49
CA GLY A 67 4.56 4.82 12.92
C GLY A 67 3.10 4.66 12.48
N ASP A 68 2.83 4.84 11.18
CA ASP A 68 1.53 4.58 10.55
C ASP A 68 1.50 3.29 9.72
N SER A 69 2.57 2.49 9.78
CA SER A 69 2.72 1.30 8.94
C SER A 69 1.87 0.13 9.41
N GLY A 70 0.73 -0.09 8.74
CA GLY A 70 -0.11 -1.26 8.96
C GLY A 70 0.59 -2.58 8.62
N SER A 71 1.47 -2.59 7.62
CA SER A 71 2.26 -3.77 7.24
C SER A 71 3.27 -4.12 8.32
N THR A 72 4.00 -3.14 8.85
CA THR A 72 4.96 -3.38 9.95
C THR A 72 4.26 -4.00 11.15
N LEU A 73 3.16 -3.38 11.62
CA LEU A 73 2.41 -3.89 12.76
C LEU A 73 1.93 -5.33 12.53
N ARG A 74 1.17 -5.56 11.43
CA ARG A 74 0.49 -6.83 11.21
C ARG A 74 1.41 -7.98 10.76
N PHE A 75 2.58 -7.68 10.20
CA PHE A 75 3.55 -8.71 9.82
C PHE A 75 4.46 -9.08 10.98
N LEU A 76 4.95 -8.08 11.72
CA LEU A 76 5.90 -8.34 12.80
C LEU A 76 5.21 -8.87 14.07
N LEU A 77 3.95 -8.52 14.32
CA LEU A 77 3.24 -8.97 15.50
C LEU A 77 3.19 -10.52 15.59
N PRO A 78 2.63 -11.27 14.60
CA PRO A 78 2.64 -12.74 14.66
C PRO A 78 4.06 -13.31 14.64
N LEU A 79 5.01 -12.64 13.96
CA LEU A 79 6.40 -13.06 13.93
C LEU A 79 7.04 -13.03 15.33
N PHE A 80 6.85 -11.93 16.08
CA PHE A 80 7.34 -11.79 17.45
C PHE A 80 6.68 -12.82 18.39
N MET A 81 5.38 -13.12 18.18
CA MET A 81 4.67 -14.19 18.89
C MET A 81 5.31 -15.55 18.62
N ALA A 82 5.56 -15.91 17.36
CA ALA A 82 6.15 -17.20 16.96
C ALA A 82 7.57 -17.39 17.54
N LEU A 83 8.32 -16.30 17.67
CA LEU A 83 9.66 -16.29 18.25
C LEU A 83 9.67 -16.14 19.79
N GLY A 84 8.50 -16.24 20.45
CA GLY A 84 8.38 -16.18 21.90
C GLY A 84 8.74 -14.82 22.52
N ARG A 85 8.67 -13.73 21.74
CA ARG A 85 9.05 -12.38 22.19
C ARG A 85 7.90 -11.67 22.92
N THR A 86 7.31 -12.35 23.92
CA THR A 86 6.27 -11.77 24.78
C THR A 86 6.79 -10.56 25.54
N GLY A 87 5.90 -9.61 25.83
CA GLY A 87 6.29 -8.35 26.45
C GLY A 87 6.71 -7.26 25.47
N THR A 88 6.88 -7.57 24.16
CA THR A 88 7.15 -6.57 23.11
C THR A 88 6.02 -5.55 23.06
N ILE A 89 6.38 -4.28 22.93
CA ILE A 89 5.44 -3.18 22.69
C ILE A 89 5.50 -2.77 21.24
N PHE A 90 4.34 -2.76 20.58
CA PHE A 90 4.16 -2.22 19.24
C PHE A 90 3.59 -0.82 19.37
N ALA A 91 4.43 0.20 19.15
CA ALA A 91 4.06 1.61 19.22
C ALA A 91 3.68 2.14 17.83
N GLY A 92 2.67 3.00 17.78
CA GLY A 92 2.19 3.58 16.52
C GLY A 92 1.24 4.74 16.75
N SER A 93 0.77 5.36 15.66
CA SER A 93 -0.24 6.42 15.75
C SER A 93 -1.57 5.87 16.29
N GLU A 94 -2.37 6.73 16.91
CA GLU A 94 -3.73 6.38 17.37
C GLU A 94 -4.55 5.77 16.23
N ARG A 95 -4.44 6.33 15.02
CA ARG A 95 -5.12 5.81 13.84
C ARG A 95 -4.69 4.39 13.48
N LEU A 96 -3.39 4.08 13.56
CA LEU A 96 -2.91 2.71 13.31
C LEU A 96 -3.43 1.75 14.38
N LEU A 97 -3.33 2.13 15.64
CA LEU A 97 -3.69 1.29 16.79
C LEU A 97 -5.20 1.08 16.92
N SER A 98 -6.04 2.00 16.38
CA SER A 98 -7.49 1.84 16.34
C SER A 98 -8.01 0.91 15.24
N ARG A 99 -7.15 0.51 14.28
CA ARG A 99 -7.56 -0.42 13.22
C ARG A 99 -7.76 -1.83 13.79
N PRO A 100 -8.77 -2.58 13.31
CA PRO A 100 -9.05 -3.92 13.82
C PRO A 100 -7.83 -4.85 13.76
N ILE A 101 -7.61 -5.55 14.87
CA ILE A 101 -6.63 -6.63 14.99
C ILE A 101 -7.41 -7.79 15.66
N PRO A 102 -7.26 -9.05 15.17
CA PRO A 102 -7.92 -10.19 15.77
C PRO A 102 -7.62 -10.32 17.29
N ALA A 103 -8.65 -10.55 18.08
CA ALA A 103 -8.53 -10.65 19.56
C ALA A 103 -7.59 -11.78 19.99
N ASP A 104 -7.55 -12.86 19.21
CA ASP A 104 -6.74 -14.06 19.48
C ASP A 104 -5.23 -13.82 19.40
N LEU A 105 -4.81 -12.65 18.88
CA LEU A 105 -3.40 -12.25 18.88
C LEU A 105 -2.91 -11.71 20.24
N GLY A 106 -3.67 -11.86 21.33
CA GLY A 106 -3.22 -11.64 22.70
C GLY A 106 -2.55 -10.29 22.94
N LEU A 107 -3.25 -9.20 22.65
CA LEU A 107 -2.74 -7.84 22.78
C LEU A 107 -3.38 -7.11 23.95
N GLN A 108 -2.57 -6.44 24.73
CA GLN A 108 -3.00 -5.55 25.80
C GLN A 108 -2.70 -4.10 25.43
N PRO A 109 -3.69 -3.21 25.40
CA PRO A 109 -3.44 -1.77 25.23
C PRO A 109 -2.56 -1.24 26.37
N VAL A 110 -1.56 -0.43 25.99
CA VAL A 110 -0.67 0.30 26.89
C VAL A 110 -0.53 1.75 26.39
N PRO A 111 -0.05 2.71 27.20
CA PRO A 111 0.17 4.07 26.71
C PRO A 111 1.03 4.07 25.45
N GLY A 112 0.48 4.61 24.33
CA GLY A 112 1.16 4.75 23.05
C GLY A 112 1.38 3.46 22.27
N GLY A 113 0.75 2.31 22.63
CA GLY A 113 0.98 1.07 21.92
C GLY A 113 0.14 -0.11 22.34
N LEU A 114 0.51 -1.27 21.79
CA LEU A 114 -0.07 -2.59 22.10
C LEU A 114 1.04 -3.50 22.61
N LYS A 115 0.85 -4.07 23.80
CA LYS A 115 1.79 -5.03 24.40
C LYS A 115 1.39 -6.46 24.05
N LEU A 116 2.35 -7.22 23.55
CA LEU A 116 2.18 -8.64 23.27
C LEU A 116 2.19 -9.46 24.55
N THR A 117 1.15 -10.28 24.79
CA THR A 117 0.96 -10.99 26.07
C THR A 117 1.13 -12.50 25.98
N CYS A 118 1.03 -13.11 24.78
CA CYS A 118 1.13 -14.56 24.60
C CYS A 118 1.99 -14.93 23.36
N PRO A 119 2.56 -16.13 23.34
CA PRO A 119 3.19 -16.69 22.15
C PRO A 119 2.15 -17.05 21.08
N LEU A 120 2.60 -17.24 19.83
CA LEU A 120 1.78 -17.81 18.77
C LEU A 120 1.61 -19.32 19.03
N HIS A 121 0.45 -19.84 18.75
CA HIS A 121 0.19 -21.28 18.81
C HIS A 121 -0.06 -21.85 17.40
N SER A 122 0.24 -23.12 17.21
CA SER A 122 -0.16 -23.90 16.05
C SER A 122 -1.66 -24.26 16.12
N GLY A 123 -2.20 -24.79 15.03
CA GLY A 123 -3.61 -25.17 14.91
C GLY A 123 -4.41 -24.24 14.01
N THR A 124 -5.73 -24.21 14.22
CA THR A 124 -6.66 -23.49 13.32
C THR A 124 -6.83 -22.04 13.73
N TRP A 125 -6.62 -21.15 12.76
CA TRP A 125 -6.85 -19.69 12.84
C TRP A 125 -8.02 -19.32 11.94
N THR A 126 -9.15 -18.95 12.51
CA THR A 126 -10.33 -18.50 11.75
C THR A 126 -10.36 -16.98 11.69
N LEU A 127 -10.31 -16.41 10.49
CA LEU A 127 -10.15 -14.98 10.27
C LEU A 127 -11.07 -14.47 9.17
N SER A 128 -11.60 -13.26 9.35
CA SER A 128 -12.15 -12.49 8.25
C SER A 128 -11.02 -11.77 7.50
N ALA A 129 -10.98 -11.91 6.19
CA ALA A 129 -10.07 -11.18 5.31
C ALA A 129 -10.80 -10.09 4.50
N ALA A 130 -12.04 -9.78 4.85
CA ALA A 130 -12.87 -8.78 4.17
C ALA A 130 -12.39 -7.33 4.37
N GLU A 131 -11.59 -7.07 5.40
CA GLU A 131 -11.07 -5.71 5.68
C GLU A 131 -9.59 -5.55 5.30
N THR A 132 -8.80 -6.61 5.48
CA THR A 132 -7.35 -6.57 5.23
C THR A 132 -6.73 -7.94 5.07
N SER A 133 -5.92 -8.10 4.03
CA SER A 133 -5.06 -9.28 3.83
C SER A 133 -3.78 -9.26 4.69
N GLN A 134 -3.49 -8.15 5.40
CA GLN A 134 -2.21 -7.98 6.10
C GLN A 134 -2.06 -8.95 7.28
N THR A 135 -3.12 -9.17 8.07
CA THR A 135 -3.07 -10.10 9.21
C THR A 135 -2.83 -11.52 8.73
N VAL A 136 -3.52 -11.94 7.67
CA VAL A 136 -3.32 -13.24 7.04
C VAL A 136 -1.87 -13.39 6.56
N SER A 137 -1.34 -12.38 5.86
CA SER A 137 0.07 -12.36 5.42
C SER A 137 1.05 -12.48 6.60
N GLY A 138 0.78 -11.81 7.72
CA GLY A 138 1.61 -11.90 8.92
C GLY A 138 1.61 -13.30 9.54
N LEU A 139 0.44 -13.95 9.62
CA LEU A 139 0.33 -15.33 10.08
C LEU A 139 1.02 -16.32 9.13
N LEU A 140 0.84 -16.16 7.81
CA LEU A 140 1.56 -16.97 6.81
C LEU A 140 3.08 -16.90 7.00
N LEU A 141 3.63 -15.72 7.29
CA LEU A 141 5.07 -15.54 7.53
C LEU A 141 5.55 -16.16 8.85
N ALA A 142 4.69 -16.26 9.85
CA ALA A 142 5.05 -16.64 11.21
C ALA A 142 4.80 -18.12 11.52
N LEU A 143 3.66 -18.68 11.08
CA LEU A 143 3.22 -20.04 11.39
C LEU A 143 4.20 -21.14 10.98
N PRO A 144 4.96 -21.05 9.86
CA PRO A 144 5.94 -22.06 9.49
C PRO A 144 7.05 -22.27 10.53
N LEU A 145 7.29 -21.30 11.41
CA LEU A 145 8.31 -21.36 12.46
C LEU A 145 7.90 -22.23 13.66
N LEU A 146 6.61 -22.54 13.79
CA LEU A 146 6.08 -23.39 14.86
C LEU A 146 6.35 -24.86 14.55
N ALA A 147 6.40 -25.72 15.60
CA ALA A 147 6.74 -27.12 15.43
C ALA A 147 5.65 -27.93 14.69
N GLU A 148 4.39 -27.57 14.89
CA GLU A 148 3.24 -28.31 14.36
C GLU A 148 2.56 -27.55 13.22
N ASP A 149 1.83 -28.27 12.38
CA ASP A 149 1.04 -27.72 11.28
C ASP A 149 -0.03 -26.75 11.77
N SER A 150 -0.34 -25.78 10.93
CA SER A 150 -1.43 -24.83 11.18
C SER A 150 -2.32 -24.68 9.95
N GLU A 151 -3.54 -24.22 10.20
CA GLU A 151 -4.54 -23.94 9.17
C GLU A 151 -5.07 -22.52 9.36
N ILE A 152 -5.16 -21.76 8.28
CA ILE A 152 -5.83 -20.46 8.23
C ILE A 152 -7.15 -20.66 7.48
N VAL A 153 -8.27 -20.53 8.17
CA VAL A 153 -9.62 -20.58 7.59
C VAL A 153 -10.13 -19.15 7.41
N LEU A 154 -10.44 -18.79 6.17
CA LEU A 154 -11.02 -17.49 5.85
C LEU A 154 -12.54 -17.60 5.84
N THR A 155 -13.22 -16.72 6.60
CA THR A 155 -14.69 -16.68 6.66
C THR A 155 -15.31 -15.93 5.47
N ASP A 156 -14.49 -15.13 4.78
CA ASP A 156 -14.91 -14.29 3.67
C ASP A 156 -13.88 -14.36 2.54
N GLU A 157 -14.30 -13.98 1.32
CA GLU A 157 -13.38 -13.78 0.22
C GLU A 157 -12.37 -12.66 0.58
N PRO A 158 -11.07 -12.93 0.45
CA PRO A 158 -10.06 -11.97 0.87
C PRO A 158 -9.99 -10.78 -0.08
N VAL A 159 -10.16 -9.58 0.46
CA VAL A 159 -9.77 -8.37 -0.26
C VAL A 159 -8.26 -8.37 -0.47
N SER A 160 -7.81 -7.77 -1.57
CA SER A 160 -6.37 -7.67 -1.86
C SER A 160 -5.68 -9.03 -1.96
N ARG A 161 -6.35 -10.04 -2.52
CA ARG A 161 -5.81 -11.40 -2.69
C ARG A 161 -4.42 -11.44 -3.33
N PRO A 162 -4.10 -10.62 -4.35
CA PRO A 162 -2.76 -10.62 -4.94
C PRO A 162 -1.62 -10.34 -3.94
N TYR A 163 -1.90 -9.69 -2.81
CA TYR A 163 -0.90 -9.48 -1.76
C TYR A 163 -0.67 -10.74 -0.90
N LEU A 164 -1.66 -11.63 -0.79
CA LEU A 164 -1.48 -12.97 -0.18
C LEU A 164 -0.64 -13.84 -1.10
N ASP A 165 -0.96 -13.86 -2.38
CA ASP A 165 -0.21 -14.59 -3.40
C ASP A 165 1.26 -14.12 -3.45
N MET A 166 1.50 -12.80 -3.35
CA MET A 166 2.84 -12.22 -3.22
C MET A 166 3.57 -12.73 -1.97
N THR A 167 2.87 -12.84 -0.84
CA THR A 167 3.46 -13.36 0.41
C THR A 167 3.92 -14.79 0.21
N ILE A 168 3.05 -15.65 -0.30
CA ILE A 168 3.34 -17.06 -0.57
C ILE A 168 4.49 -17.21 -1.57
N ALA A 169 4.49 -16.42 -2.64
CA ALA A 169 5.56 -16.45 -3.64
C ALA A 169 6.92 -16.04 -3.08
N VAL A 170 6.98 -15.05 -2.18
CA VAL A 170 8.23 -14.67 -1.50
C VAL A 170 8.69 -15.77 -0.56
N MET A 171 7.77 -16.33 0.26
CA MET A 171 8.06 -17.45 1.17
C MET A 171 8.62 -18.67 0.41
N ALA A 172 7.99 -19.03 -0.72
CA ALA A 172 8.42 -20.16 -1.55
C ALA A 172 9.85 -19.97 -2.08
N ARG A 173 10.25 -18.77 -2.45
CA ARG A 173 11.64 -18.45 -2.84
C ARG A 173 12.63 -18.70 -1.71
N HIS A 174 12.20 -18.51 -0.46
CA HIS A 174 12.98 -18.79 0.75
C HIS A 174 12.80 -20.22 1.27
N GLY A 175 12.25 -21.14 0.45
CA GLY A 175 12.13 -22.56 0.75
C GLY A 175 10.99 -22.93 1.70
N VAL A 176 10.06 -22.02 1.94
CA VAL A 176 8.89 -22.25 2.82
C VAL A 176 7.65 -22.51 1.97
N ALA A 177 6.98 -23.63 2.23
CA ALA A 177 5.77 -24.06 1.52
C ALA A 177 4.52 -23.65 2.26
N VAL A 178 3.51 -23.25 1.49
CA VAL A 178 2.13 -23.01 1.92
C VAL A 178 1.21 -23.67 0.92
N GLU A 179 0.24 -24.43 1.39
CA GLU A 179 -0.74 -25.10 0.55
C GLU A 179 -2.04 -24.28 0.52
N THR A 180 -2.54 -23.98 -0.67
CA THR A 180 -3.85 -23.33 -0.80
C THR A 180 -4.96 -24.35 -0.61
N ALA A 181 -5.88 -24.08 0.28
CA ALA A 181 -7.10 -24.86 0.52
C ALA A 181 -8.34 -24.14 -0.06
N SER A 182 -9.48 -24.79 -0.08
CA SER A 182 -10.74 -24.22 -0.59
C SER A 182 -11.18 -22.96 0.16
N THR A 183 -10.92 -22.89 1.44
CA THR A 183 -11.35 -21.80 2.33
C THR A 183 -10.18 -21.11 3.04
N GLY A 184 -8.97 -21.20 2.48
CA GLY A 184 -7.82 -20.58 3.12
C GLY A 184 -6.49 -21.25 2.79
N TYR A 185 -5.68 -21.55 3.84
CA TYR A 185 -4.31 -22.03 3.68
C TYR A 185 -3.96 -23.07 4.74
N ARG A 186 -3.27 -24.14 4.31
CA ARG A 186 -2.56 -25.04 5.22
C ARG A 186 -1.09 -24.64 5.25
N VAL A 187 -0.55 -24.51 6.45
CA VAL A 187 0.82 -24.08 6.70
C VAL A 187 1.54 -25.18 7.47
N PRO A 188 2.36 -26.04 6.81
CA PRO A 188 3.18 -27.02 7.51
C PRO A 188 4.13 -26.34 8.51
N GLY A 189 4.26 -26.92 9.69
CA GLY A 189 5.15 -26.45 10.74
C GLY A 189 6.60 -26.93 10.55
N GLY A 190 7.50 -26.52 11.45
CA GLY A 190 8.89 -26.95 11.48
C GLY A 190 9.72 -26.53 10.29
N GLN A 191 9.28 -25.55 9.51
CA GLN A 191 9.97 -25.08 8.31
C GLN A 191 11.06 -24.05 8.65
N LEU A 192 12.10 -23.99 7.84
CA LEU A 192 13.20 -23.06 7.97
C LEU A 192 13.30 -22.19 6.72
N TYR A 193 13.33 -20.87 6.91
CA TYR A 193 13.63 -19.95 5.85
C TYR A 193 15.08 -20.11 5.40
N ARG A 194 15.31 -20.15 4.10
CA ARG A 194 16.63 -20.35 3.47
C ARG A 194 17.08 -19.11 2.72
N PRO A 195 18.38 -18.86 2.62
CA PRO A 195 18.92 -17.80 1.81
C PRO A 195 18.44 -17.89 0.35
N ALA A 196 18.00 -16.75 -0.18
CA ALA A 196 17.58 -16.62 -1.57
C ALA A 196 18.23 -15.39 -2.23
N PRO A 197 18.42 -15.37 -3.56
CA PRO A 197 18.84 -14.18 -4.28
C PRO A 197 17.85 -13.03 -4.05
N GLU A 198 18.38 -11.82 -3.94
CA GLU A 198 17.53 -10.63 -3.81
C GLU A 198 16.64 -10.46 -5.04
N ARG A 199 15.37 -10.15 -4.80
CA ARG A 199 14.42 -9.77 -5.86
C ARG A 199 13.90 -8.38 -5.57
N SER A 200 14.14 -7.49 -6.51
CA SER A 200 13.58 -6.14 -6.49
C SER A 200 12.69 -5.95 -7.72
N GLU A 201 11.53 -5.38 -7.51
CA GLU A 201 10.61 -4.96 -8.57
C GLU A 201 10.26 -3.49 -8.35
N PRO A 202 10.04 -2.70 -9.41
CA PRO A 202 9.45 -1.38 -9.27
C PRO A 202 8.09 -1.46 -8.59
N ASP A 203 7.75 -0.47 -7.80
CA ASP A 203 6.45 -0.38 -7.11
C ASP A 203 5.34 -0.03 -8.10
N TRP A 204 4.48 -0.99 -8.41
CA TRP A 204 3.37 -0.80 -9.33
C TRP A 204 2.28 0.11 -8.79
N SER A 205 2.06 0.16 -7.49
CA SER A 205 1.13 1.09 -6.87
C SER A 205 1.62 2.55 -7.03
N ALA A 206 2.94 2.78 -6.90
CA ALA A 206 3.55 4.10 -7.13
C ALA A 206 3.59 4.44 -8.63
N ALA A 207 3.97 3.47 -9.47
CA ALA A 207 3.99 3.61 -10.93
C ALA A 207 2.62 3.98 -11.49
N ALA A 208 1.54 3.47 -10.89
CA ALA A 208 0.18 3.69 -11.35
C ALA A 208 -0.19 5.18 -11.46
N PHE A 209 0.35 6.03 -10.58
CA PHE A 209 0.13 7.48 -10.65
C PHE A 209 0.78 8.11 -11.89
N TRP A 210 2.02 7.73 -12.19
CA TRP A 210 2.71 8.19 -13.39
C TRP A 210 2.09 7.66 -14.68
N LEU A 211 1.68 6.38 -14.67
CA LEU A 211 1.02 5.74 -15.82
C LEU A 211 -0.34 6.40 -16.09
N ALA A 212 -1.13 6.65 -15.04
CA ALA A 212 -2.41 7.35 -15.15
C ALA A 212 -2.21 8.78 -15.67
N LEU A 213 -1.24 9.53 -15.13
CA LEU A 213 -0.92 10.88 -15.59
C LEU A 213 -0.44 10.88 -17.04
N SER A 214 0.44 9.94 -17.42
CA SER A 214 0.92 9.80 -18.80
C SER A 214 -0.24 9.55 -19.78
N ALA A 215 -1.14 8.63 -19.43
CA ALA A 215 -2.33 8.34 -20.25
C ALA A 215 -3.28 9.54 -20.34
N ALA A 216 -3.50 10.25 -19.22
CA ALA A 216 -4.33 11.45 -19.19
C ALA A 216 -3.73 12.58 -20.04
N GLN A 217 -2.42 12.82 -19.96
CA GLN A 217 -1.73 13.79 -20.80
C GLN A 217 -1.83 13.43 -22.30
N LYS A 218 -1.63 12.14 -22.62
CA LYS A 218 -1.73 11.66 -24.02
C LYS A 218 -3.13 11.88 -24.61
N ARG A 219 -4.20 11.65 -23.85
CA ARG A 219 -5.59 11.92 -24.26
C ARG A 219 -5.83 13.40 -24.58
N ARG A 220 -5.09 14.31 -23.93
CA ARG A 220 -5.12 15.76 -24.17
C ARG A 220 -4.12 16.24 -25.23
N GLY A 221 -3.56 15.32 -26.03
CA GLY A 221 -2.54 15.66 -27.03
C GLY A 221 -1.18 16.08 -26.46
N ARG A 222 -0.94 15.82 -25.17
CA ARG A 222 0.30 16.14 -24.44
C ARG A 222 1.02 14.84 -24.11
N GLY A 223 2.02 14.45 -24.86
CA GLY A 223 2.79 13.22 -24.63
C GLY A 223 4.20 13.48 -24.13
N GLY A 224 4.94 12.42 -23.79
CA GLY A 224 6.36 12.44 -23.47
C GLY A 224 6.76 12.00 -22.09
N LEU A 225 5.84 11.57 -21.23
CA LEU A 225 6.12 10.93 -19.95
C LEU A 225 6.20 9.41 -20.13
N HIS A 226 7.35 8.81 -19.77
CA HIS A 226 7.62 7.38 -19.85
C HIS A 226 7.90 6.81 -18.47
N VAL A 227 7.30 5.66 -18.14
CA VAL A 227 7.50 4.96 -16.85
C VAL A 227 8.30 3.69 -17.10
N LEU A 228 9.46 3.59 -16.47
CA LEU A 228 10.40 2.49 -16.67
C LEU A 228 10.15 1.38 -15.65
N MET A 229 9.52 0.28 -16.06
CA MET A 229 9.06 -0.78 -15.17
C MET A 229 9.94 -2.04 -15.14
N GLY A 230 10.95 -2.16 -15.99
CA GLY A 230 11.77 -3.36 -16.06
C GLY A 230 11.07 -4.53 -16.79
N ARG A 231 11.44 -5.78 -16.46
CA ARG A 231 10.97 -6.99 -17.16
C ARG A 231 9.96 -7.80 -16.34
N LEU A 232 9.01 -8.42 -17.03
CA LEU A 232 8.04 -9.39 -16.49
C LEU A 232 8.75 -10.75 -16.16
N PRO A 233 8.14 -11.62 -15.30
CA PRO A 233 6.86 -11.44 -14.61
C PRO A 233 6.98 -10.66 -13.30
N TYR A 234 5.89 -9.96 -12.91
CA TYR A 234 5.78 -9.25 -11.65
C TYR A 234 4.92 -10.02 -10.64
N LEU A 235 5.22 -9.89 -9.35
CA LEU A 235 4.42 -10.46 -8.26
C LEU A 235 3.29 -9.54 -7.79
N GLN A 236 3.29 -8.28 -8.24
CA GLN A 236 2.36 -7.26 -7.76
C GLN A 236 1.08 -7.24 -8.60
N GLY A 237 -0.08 -7.42 -7.95
CA GLY A 237 -1.39 -7.34 -8.60
C GLY A 237 -1.68 -5.98 -9.24
N ASP A 238 -1.09 -4.91 -8.71
CA ASP A 238 -1.25 -3.54 -9.21
C ASP A 238 -0.67 -3.34 -10.63
N ALA A 239 0.07 -4.32 -11.17
CA ALA A 239 0.43 -4.34 -12.59
C ALA A 239 -0.80 -4.35 -13.52
N ALA A 240 -1.98 -4.69 -12.99
CA ALA A 240 -3.26 -4.57 -13.68
C ALA A 240 -3.55 -3.15 -14.21
N ILE A 241 -2.91 -2.11 -13.66
CA ILE A 241 -3.01 -0.72 -14.18
C ILE A 241 -2.74 -0.65 -15.68
N MET A 242 -1.86 -1.51 -16.22
CA MET A 242 -1.51 -1.52 -17.65
C MET A 242 -2.72 -1.82 -18.56
N ARG A 243 -3.72 -2.56 -18.08
CA ARG A 243 -4.98 -2.77 -18.79
C ARG A 243 -5.81 -1.50 -18.77
N TYR A 244 -5.95 -0.90 -17.59
CA TYR A 244 -6.87 0.21 -17.35
C TYR A 244 -6.40 1.55 -17.95
N VAL A 245 -5.08 1.77 -18.10
CA VAL A 245 -4.59 2.98 -18.81
C VAL A 245 -4.92 2.98 -20.29
N ASN A 246 -5.07 1.80 -20.89
CA ASN A 246 -5.50 1.64 -22.28
C ASN A 246 -7.02 1.67 -22.39
N GLU A 247 -7.70 0.91 -21.53
CA GLU A 247 -9.15 0.76 -21.55
C GLU A 247 -9.69 0.67 -20.11
N LEU A 248 -10.20 1.79 -19.60
CA LEU A 248 -10.86 1.85 -18.31
C LEU A 248 -12.34 1.53 -18.48
N PRO A 249 -12.86 0.42 -17.90
CA PRO A 249 -14.27 0.07 -17.98
C PRO A 249 -15.14 1.09 -17.23
N GLU A 250 -16.45 1.11 -17.52
CA GLU A 250 -17.40 1.97 -16.82
C GLU A 250 -17.74 1.45 -15.41
N GLU A 251 -17.56 0.15 -15.17
CA GLU A 251 -17.66 -0.44 -13.84
C GLU A 251 -16.43 -1.29 -13.53
N LEU A 252 -15.86 -1.12 -12.34
CA LEU A 252 -14.65 -1.81 -11.92
C LEU A 252 -14.72 -2.21 -10.45
N ASP A 253 -14.58 -3.52 -10.21
CA ASP A 253 -14.31 -4.08 -8.89
C ASP A 253 -12.87 -3.75 -8.46
N ILE A 254 -12.73 -3.06 -7.32
CA ILE A 254 -11.43 -2.61 -6.79
C ILE A 254 -10.91 -3.50 -5.66
N SER A 255 -11.63 -4.54 -5.29
CA SER A 255 -11.31 -5.39 -4.14
C SER A 255 -9.92 -6.04 -4.23
N ALA A 256 -9.52 -6.45 -5.44
CA ALA A 256 -8.21 -7.08 -5.66
C ALA A 256 -7.04 -6.08 -5.64
N THR A 257 -7.25 -4.84 -6.11
CA THR A 257 -6.21 -3.83 -6.31
C THR A 257 -6.60 -2.47 -5.73
N PRO A 258 -6.82 -2.41 -4.41
CA PRO A 258 -7.37 -1.22 -3.74
C PRO A 258 -6.51 0.03 -3.88
N ASP A 259 -5.22 -0.16 -4.05
CA ASP A 259 -4.25 0.92 -4.17
C ASP A 259 -4.29 1.61 -5.54
N LEU A 260 -4.96 0.99 -6.52
CA LEU A 260 -5.21 1.58 -7.84
C LEU A 260 -6.41 2.53 -7.86
N LEU A 261 -7.28 2.55 -6.84
CA LEU A 261 -8.45 3.45 -6.85
C LEU A 261 -8.07 4.92 -7.11
N PRO A 262 -7.12 5.55 -6.40
CA PRO A 262 -6.80 6.95 -6.63
C PRO A 262 -6.29 7.26 -8.05
N PRO A 263 -5.30 6.54 -8.62
CA PRO A 263 -4.86 6.80 -9.98
C PRO A 263 -5.92 6.47 -11.04
N LEU A 264 -6.78 5.48 -10.82
CA LEU A 264 -7.88 5.16 -11.74
C LEU A 264 -9.00 6.19 -11.67
N ALA A 265 -9.27 6.75 -10.49
CA ALA A 265 -10.21 7.85 -10.33
C ALA A 265 -9.72 9.12 -11.07
N LEU A 266 -8.41 9.38 -11.10
CA LEU A 266 -7.82 10.42 -11.95
C LEU A 266 -8.07 10.17 -13.44
N LEU A 267 -7.89 8.93 -13.90
CA LEU A 267 -8.17 8.56 -15.29
C LEU A 267 -9.66 8.70 -15.64
N ALA A 268 -10.55 8.34 -14.73
CA ALA A 268 -11.98 8.53 -14.88
C ALA A 268 -12.34 10.02 -14.97
N ALA A 269 -11.74 10.86 -14.11
CA ALA A 269 -11.99 12.29 -14.04
C ALA A 269 -11.69 13.05 -15.36
N VAL A 270 -10.82 12.49 -16.22
CA VAL A 270 -10.44 13.09 -17.50
C VAL A 270 -11.06 12.40 -18.73
N ARG A 271 -12.24 11.78 -18.55
CA ARG A 271 -13.07 11.14 -19.58
C ARG A 271 -14.39 11.89 -19.71
N PRO A 272 -14.47 13.01 -20.45
CA PRO A 272 -15.62 13.89 -20.43
C PRO A 272 -16.93 13.16 -20.71
N GLY A 273 -17.93 13.35 -19.83
CA GLY A 273 -19.26 12.78 -19.97
C GLY A 273 -19.37 11.27 -19.66
N VAL A 274 -18.25 10.59 -19.37
CA VAL A 274 -18.27 9.15 -19.05
C VAL A 274 -18.28 8.98 -17.53
N ALA A 275 -19.26 8.26 -17.02
CA ALA A 275 -19.31 7.83 -15.62
C ALA A 275 -18.52 6.52 -15.45
N THR A 276 -17.65 6.49 -14.45
CA THR A 276 -16.90 5.27 -14.06
C THR A 276 -17.25 4.93 -12.62
N ARG A 277 -17.81 3.75 -12.39
CA ARG A 277 -18.20 3.23 -11.08
C ARG A 277 -17.13 2.28 -10.54
N PHE A 278 -16.65 2.58 -9.34
CA PHE A 278 -15.75 1.72 -8.57
C PHE A 278 -16.55 1.04 -7.46
N THR A 279 -16.47 -0.29 -7.38
CA THR A 279 -17.28 -1.13 -6.49
C THR A 279 -16.41 -1.98 -5.57
N HIS A 280 -17.03 -2.65 -4.58
CA HIS A 280 -16.37 -3.52 -3.60
C HIS A 280 -15.20 -2.82 -2.90
N ALA A 281 -15.43 -1.59 -2.45
CA ALA A 281 -14.42 -0.69 -1.92
C ALA A 281 -14.66 -0.24 -0.47
N ALA A 282 -15.70 -0.75 0.23
CA ALA A 282 -16.06 -0.33 1.60
C ALA A 282 -14.88 -0.41 2.58
N PHE A 283 -14.03 -1.43 2.46
CA PHE A 283 -12.84 -1.60 3.31
C PHE A 283 -11.79 -0.49 3.15
N LEU A 284 -11.85 0.30 2.09
CA LEU A 284 -10.97 1.45 1.87
C LEU A 284 -11.27 2.61 2.84
N ARG A 285 -12.43 2.63 3.47
CA ARG A 285 -12.78 3.62 4.50
C ARG A 285 -11.94 3.48 5.78
N ARG A 286 -11.35 2.30 6.00
CA ARG A 286 -10.52 1.98 7.17
C ARG A 286 -9.02 1.88 6.85
N LYS A 287 -8.58 2.52 5.75
CA LYS A 287 -7.15 2.62 5.39
C LYS A 287 -6.48 3.80 6.12
N GLU A 288 -5.43 4.36 5.55
CA GLU A 288 -4.71 5.53 6.08
C GLU A 288 -5.63 6.75 6.24
N SER A 289 -6.62 6.86 5.36
CA SER A 289 -7.75 7.79 5.43
C SER A 289 -9.06 7.01 5.20
N ASP A 290 -10.23 7.63 5.34
CA ASP A 290 -11.39 7.18 4.57
C ASP A 290 -11.08 7.50 3.10
N ARG A 291 -10.49 6.50 2.41
CA ARG A 291 -9.92 6.72 1.07
C ARG A 291 -10.98 7.02 0.03
N LEU A 292 -12.22 6.52 0.20
CA LEU A 292 -13.35 6.86 -0.68
C LEU A 292 -13.69 8.34 -0.54
N ALA A 293 -13.93 8.80 0.69
CA ALA A 293 -14.23 10.19 0.98
C ALA A 293 -13.09 11.13 0.56
N ALA A 294 -11.82 10.73 0.79
CA ALA A 294 -10.67 11.53 0.45
C ALA A 294 -10.48 11.68 -1.07
N VAL A 295 -10.63 10.60 -1.85
CA VAL A 295 -10.61 10.67 -3.33
C VAL A 295 -11.75 11.55 -3.84
N ALA A 296 -12.98 11.35 -3.33
CA ALA A 296 -14.13 12.16 -3.71
C ALA A 296 -13.92 13.64 -3.36
N GLY A 297 -13.35 13.93 -2.18
CA GLY A 297 -13.03 15.29 -1.74
C GLY A 297 -12.05 16.00 -2.67
N VAL A 298 -10.93 15.33 -3.03
CA VAL A 298 -9.96 15.90 -3.97
C VAL A 298 -10.59 16.18 -5.33
N LEU A 299 -11.31 15.23 -5.91
CA LEU A 299 -11.89 15.37 -7.25
C LEU A 299 -12.98 16.44 -7.28
N ARG A 300 -13.87 16.49 -6.28
CA ARG A 300 -14.90 17.52 -6.15
C ARG A 300 -14.30 18.92 -6.02
N ALA A 301 -13.24 19.08 -5.22
CA ALA A 301 -12.53 20.34 -5.07
C ALA A 301 -11.91 20.84 -6.39
N LEU A 302 -11.65 19.95 -7.33
CA LEU A 302 -11.15 20.25 -8.66
C LEU A 302 -12.26 20.27 -9.74
N GLY A 303 -13.54 20.32 -9.34
CA GLY A 303 -14.68 20.48 -10.23
C GLY A 303 -15.19 19.19 -10.89
N VAL A 304 -14.75 18.02 -10.43
CA VAL A 304 -15.21 16.73 -10.99
C VAL A 304 -16.44 16.26 -10.22
N PRO A 305 -17.57 15.92 -10.89
CA PRO A 305 -18.72 15.30 -10.25
C PRO A 305 -18.36 13.90 -9.73
N VAL A 306 -18.54 13.67 -8.45
CA VAL A 306 -18.32 12.38 -7.79
C VAL A 306 -19.50 12.05 -6.91
N GLU A 307 -20.10 10.89 -7.11
CA GLU A 307 -21.10 10.33 -6.21
C GLU A 307 -20.44 9.28 -5.33
N GLU A 308 -20.54 9.47 -4.03
CA GLU A 308 -19.97 8.55 -3.05
C GLU A 308 -21.08 7.60 -2.56
N GLN A 309 -20.82 6.29 -2.65
CA GLN A 309 -21.68 5.24 -2.15
C GLN A 309 -21.03 4.57 -0.92
N PRO A 310 -21.79 3.83 -0.09
CA PRO A 310 -21.23 3.10 1.05
C PRO A 310 -20.07 2.17 0.67
N ASP A 311 -20.17 1.52 -0.50
CA ASP A 311 -19.20 0.51 -1.00
C ASP A 311 -18.46 0.96 -2.26
N GLY A 312 -18.33 2.24 -2.52
CA GLY A 312 -17.64 2.70 -3.71
C GLY A 312 -17.83 4.17 -4.03
N LEU A 313 -17.50 4.52 -5.26
CA LEU A 313 -17.78 5.85 -5.81
C LEU A 313 -17.95 5.82 -7.33
N THR A 314 -18.73 6.75 -7.83
CA THR A 314 -18.90 6.99 -9.27
C THR A 314 -18.29 8.33 -9.61
N VAL A 315 -17.35 8.33 -10.55
CA VAL A 315 -16.67 9.53 -11.05
C VAL A 315 -17.16 9.82 -12.46
N THR A 316 -17.77 10.98 -12.66
CA THR A 316 -18.17 11.46 -14.00
C THR A 316 -17.10 12.41 -14.52
N GLY A 317 -16.41 12.03 -15.60
CA GLY A 317 -15.29 12.77 -16.14
C GLY A 317 -15.72 14.15 -16.73
N THR A 318 -14.78 15.09 -16.71
CA THR A 318 -14.96 16.47 -17.17
C THR A 318 -13.90 16.86 -18.21
N GLU A 319 -14.18 17.87 -19.03
CA GLU A 319 -13.23 18.46 -19.97
C GLU A 319 -12.04 19.11 -19.23
N THR A 320 -12.33 19.74 -18.10
CA THR A 320 -11.36 20.54 -17.34
C THR A 320 -11.37 20.17 -15.88
N LEU A 321 -10.18 20.00 -15.31
CA LEU A 321 -9.96 20.02 -13.87
C LEU A 321 -9.61 21.45 -13.47
N HIS A 322 -10.27 21.99 -12.45
CA HIS A 322 -10.04 23.35 -11.99
C HIS A 322 -8.92 23.42 -10.94
N GLY A 323 -8.29 24.60 -10.82
CA GLY A 323 -7.44 24.90 -9.68
C GLY A 323 -8.27 24.94 -8.40
N GLY A 324 -7.65 24.66 -7.23
CA GLY A 324 -8.37 24.62 -5.95
C GLY A 324 -7.48 24.29 -4.76
N ALA A 325 -8.11 24.08 -3.61
CA ALA A 325 -7.43 23.62 -2.39
C ALA A 325 -7.87 22.19 -2.05
N VAL A 326 -6.91 21.33 -1.77
CA VAL A 326 -7.13 19.91 -1.46
C VAL A 326 -6.34 19.49 -0.23
N ASP A 327 -6.82 18.46 0.45
CA ASP A 327 -6.17 17.88 1.63
C ASP A 327 -5.73 16.44 1.31
N GLY A 328 -4.47 16.12 1.61
CA GLY A 328 -3.91 14.78 1.51
C GLY A 328 -4.43 13.81 2.57
N CYS A 329 -5.19 14.28 3.55
CA CYS A 329 -5.87 13.50 4.59
C CYS A 329 -4.93 12.53 5.34
N GLY A 330 -3.63 12.84 5.46
CA GLY A 330 -2.64 11.95 6.04
C GLY A 330 -2.38 10.67 5.22
N ASP A 331 -2.83 10.61 3.97
CA ASP A 331 -2.68 9.46 3.07
C ASP A 331 -1.80 9.81 1.87
N HIS A 332 -0.67 9.11 1.75
CA HIS A 332 0.29 9.30 0.67
C HIS A 332 -0.30 9.12 -0.73
N ARG A 333 -1.31 8.28 -0.89
CA ARG A 333 -1.98 8.06 -2.18
C ARG A 333 -2.88 9.21 -2.56
N ILE A 334 -3.48 9.87 -1.57
CA ILE A 334 -4.27 11.09 -1.80
C ILE A 334 -3.35 12.26 -2.14
N ALA A 335 -2.19 12.38 -1.47
CA ALA A 335 -1.20 13.38 -1.83
C ALA A 335 -0.65 13.19 -3.26
N MET A 336 -0.37 11.94 -3.67
CA MET A 336 0.07 11.62 -5.03
C MET A 336 -1.03 11.86 -6.08
N LEU A 337 -2.29 11.50 -5.76
CA LEU A 337 -3.46 11.84 -6.61
C LEU A 337 -3.54 13.34 -6.83
N SER A 338 -3.48 14.13 -5.76
CA SER A 338 -3.55 15.58 -5.81
C SER A 338 -2.42 16.19 -6.65
N GLY A 339 -1.20 15.67 -6.50
CA GLY A 339 -0.05 16.06 -7.31
C GLY A 339 -0.26 15.81 -8.80
N CYS A 340 -0.71 14.62 -9.16
CA CYS A 340 -0.98 14.27 -10.56
C CYS A 340 -2.17 15.06 -11.14
N ALA A 341 -3.23 15.26 -10.37
CA ALA A 341 -4.39 16.05 -10.80
C ALA A 341 -4.02 17.53 -11.04
N ALA A 342 -3.17 18.10 -10.19
CA ALA A 342 -2.68 19.47 -10.34
C ALA A 342 -1.95 19.70 -11.67
N MET A 343 -1.22 18.69 -12.17
CA MET A 343 -0.53 18.79 -13.48
C MET A 343 -1.53 18.91 -14.65
N LEU A 344 -2.77 18.47 -14.46
CA LEU A 344 -3.84 18.48 -15.47
C LEU A 344 -4.84 19.62 -15.29
N ALA A 345 -4.78 20.35 -14.18
CA ALA A 345 -5.69 21.44 -13.87
C ALA A 345 -5.49 22.67 -14.76
N ASP A 346 -6.46 23.58 -14.79
CA ASP A 346 -6.40 24.87 -15.48
C ASP A 346 -5.79 25.98 -14.61
N GLY A 347 -5.70 25.78 -13.30
CA GLY A 347 -5.16 26.72 -12.32
C GLY A 347 -4.34 26.04 -11.23
N PRO A 348 -3.69 26.83 -10.35
CA PRO A 348 -2.89 26.27 -9.26
C PRO A 348 -3.72 25.44 -8.28
N VAL A 349 -3.12 24.37 -7.75
CA VAL A 349 -3.71 23.52 -6.71
C VAL A 349 -2.87 23.66 -5.43
N THR A 350 -3.51 24.02 -4.32
CA THR A 350 -2.87 24.06 -3.01
C THR A 350 -3.14 22.74 -2.29
N LEU A 351 -2.09 22.00 -1.99
CA LEU A 351 -2.16 20.70 -1.31
C LEU A 351 -1.62 20.82 0.12
N ARG A 352 -2.45 20.47 1.11
CA ARG A 352 -2.02 20.23 2.51
C ARG A 352 -1.62 18.77 2.68
N GLY A 353 -0.60 18.50 3.53
CA GLY A 353 -0.17 17.12 3.86
C GLY A 353 0.70 16.47 2.77
N ALA A 354 1.41 17.26 2.01
CA ALA A 354 2.26 16.79 0.91
C ALA A 354 3.44 15.92 1.36
N GLU A 355 3.89 16.03 2.63
CA GLU A 355 4.95 15.21 3.22
C GLU A 355 4.59 13.73 3.32
N THR A 356 3.31 13.40 3.33
CA THR A 356 2.83 12.02 3.51
C THR A 356 3.30 11.06 2.42
N VAL A 357 3.72 11.56 1.25
CA VAL A 357 4.31 10.73 0.19
C VAL A 357 5.53 9.94 0.67
N ALA A 358 6.25 10.44 1.69
CA ALA A 358 7.42 9.77 2.26
C ALA A 358 7.11 8.38 2.84
N LYS A 359 5.85 8.10 3.14
CA LYS A 359 5.39 6.79 3.62
C LYS A 359 5.64 5.66 2.60
N SER A 360 5.54 5.94 1.30
CA SER A 360 5.73 4.95 0.25
C SER A 360 6.63 5.40 -0.90
N TYR A 361 6.71 6.71 -1.16
CA TYR A 361 7.49 7.28 -2.26
C TYR A 361 8.16 8.60 -1.85
N PRO A 362 9.22 8.57 -1.02
CA PRO A 362 9.86 9.79 -0.51
C PRO A 362 10.38 10.75 -1.60
N ALA A 363 10.74 10.21 -2.77
CA ALA A 363 11.26 10.97 -3.90
C ALA A 363 10.18 11.56 -4.81
N PHE A 364 8.88 11.38 -4.54
CA PHE A 364 7.79 11.72 -5.47
C PHE A 364 7.85 13.17 -5.98
N TRP A 365 8.00 14.14 -5.08
CA TRP A 365 8.06 15.56 -5.48
C TRP A 365 9.33 15.90 -6.24
N ARG A 366 10.47 15.32 -5.87
CA ARG A 366 11.73 15.47 -6.58
C ARG A 366 11.62 14.94 -8.02
N ASP A 367 11.04 13.75 -8.18
CA ASP A 367 10.87 13.10 -9.47
C ASP A 367 9.85 13.88 -10.34
N MET A 368 8.78 14.42 -9.72
CA MET A 368 7.85 15.32 -10.41
C MET A 368 8.53 16.56 -10.92
N ALA A 369 9.39 17.22 -10.13
CA ALA A 369 10.15 18.39 -10.56
C ALA A 369 11.13 18.05 -11.68
N ALA A 370 11.82 16.91 -11.59
CA ALA A 370 12.75 16.45 -12.65
C ALA A 370 12.05 16.20 -13.99
N LEU A 371 10.76 15.86 -13.97
CA LEU A 371 9.92 15.68 -15.15
C LEU A 371 9.32 17.01 -15.67
N GLY A 372 9.61 18.14 -15.04
CA GLY A 372 9.13 19.46 -15.41
C GLY A 372 7.90 19.95 -14.66
N GLY A 373 7.48 19.23 -13.60
CA GLY A 373 6.44 19.69 -12.69
C GLY A 373 6.92 20.91 -11.89
N ARG A 374 6.04 21.88 -11.66
CA ARG A 374 6.36 23.11 -10.92
C ARG A 374 5.54 23.19 -9.64
N TRP A 375 6.22 23.45 -8.56
CA TRP A 375 5.60 23.64 -7.25
C TRP A 375 6.46 24.52 -6.34
N GLU A 376 5.83 25.08 -5.33
CA GLU A 376 6.49 25.82 -4.25
C GLU A 376 5.98 25.41 -2.89
N VAL A 377 6.82 25.53 -1.86
CA VAL A 377 6.43 25.29 -0.46
C VAL A 377 5.84 26.59 0.07
N LEU A 378 4.60 26.52 0.55
CA LEU A 378 3.94 27.62 1.24
C LEU A 378 4.17 27.56 2.75
N GLU A 379 4.19 26.31 3.29
CA GLU A 379 4.36 26.04 4.71
C GLU A 379 5.02 24.67 4.90
N THR A 380 5.98 24.54 5.78
CA THR A 380 6.71 23.29 6.09
C THR A 380 6.05 22.45 7.18
#